data_29e7d6041cb91102b4e422a933b5b06c
#
_entry.id   29e7d6041cb91102b4e422a933b5b06c
#
_cell.length_a   1.000
_cell.length_b   1.000
_cell.length_c   1.000
_cell.angle_alpha   90.00
_cell.angle_beta   90.00
_cell.angle_gamma   90.00
#
_symmetry.space_group_name_H-M   'P 1'
#
loop_
_entity.id
_entity.type
_entity.pdbx_description
1 polymer ?
#
loop_
_entity_poly.entity_id
_entity_poly.type
_entity_poly.pdbx_seq_one_letter_code
_entity_poly.pdbx_strand_id
1 'polypeptide(L)'
;DAEGQALLARFKGRRLPMIDRVEISIIEQEQPRWLAFVNGEADLAYRVGYQFAPQAMPNGKVAPNLAKQGVRGYRVVDPAGNYYFFNMEDATVGGYTADKVALRRAIALGMDTRNVIDYAYSGLATVSQGPTLPYTTGYDATRRTEFGTYDPARAKALLDLYGYVDRNGDGWRDM
;
A
#
# COMPACT_ATOMS: atom_id res chain seq x y z
N ASP A 1 -11.01 -27.29 -4.07
CA ASP A 1 -10.48 -26.95 -5.39
C ASP A 1 -9.44 -27.98 -5.86
N ALA A 2 -9.03 -27.92 -7.13
CA ALA A 2 -8.10 -28.89 -7.71
C ALA A 2 -6.69 -28.81 -7.07
N GLU A 3 -6.26 -27.62 -6.67
CA GLU A 3 -4.97 -27.40 -6.00
C GLU A 3 -4.96 -28.01 -4.61
N GLY A 4 -6.03 -27.84 -3.84
CA GLY A 4 -6.20 -28.47 -2.53
C GLY A 4 -6.21 -29.98 -2.61
N GLN A 5 -6.86 -30.56 -3.62
CA GLN A 5 -6.86 -32.00 -3.86
C GLN A 5 -5.45 -32.53 -4.21
N ALA A 6 -4.70 -31.80 -5.04
CA ALA A 6 -3.33 -32.15 -5.39
C ALA A 6 -2.40 -32.08 -4.17
N LEU A 7 -2.54 -31.05 -3.32
CA LEU A 7 -1.79 -30.92 -2.08
C LEU A 7 -2.14 -32.06 -1.10
N LEU A 8 -3.43 -32.37 -0.95
CA LEU A 8 -3.88 -33.48 -0.10
C LEU A 8 -3.28 -34.82 -0.55
N ALA A 9 -3.31 -35.12 -1.86
CA ALA A 9 -2.72 -36.31 -2.43
C ALA A 9 -1.20 -36.38 -2.20
N ARG A 10 -0.50 -35.25 -2.36
CA ARG A 10 0.96 -35.16 -2.17
C ARG A 10 1.39 -35.38 -0.72
N PHE A 11 0.58 -34.93 0.25
CA PHE A 11 0.92 -35.03 1.67
C PHE A 11 0.21 -36.13 2.45
N LYS A 12 -0.66 -36.88 1.80
CA LYS A 12 -1.38 -37.99 2.42
C LYS A 12 -0.40 -39.00 3.05
N GLY A 13 -0.60 -39.29 4.32
CA GLY A 13 0.22 -40.22 5.09
C GLY A 13 1.56 -39.67 5.59
N ARG A 14 1.89 -38.42 5.30
CA ARG A 14 3.07 -37.76 5.86
C ARG A 14 2.78 -37.21 7.25
N ARG A 15 3.75 -37.33 8.16
CA ARG A 15 3.66 -36.76 9.52
C ARG A 15 4.16 -35.34 9.51
N LEU A 16 3.46 -34.43 10.16
CA LEU A 16 3.89 -33.05 10.39
C LEU A 16 4.64 -32.94 11.74
N PRO A 17 5.61 -32.03 11.86
CA PRO A 17 6.18 -31.19 10.81
C PRO A 17 7.08 -31.97 9.85
N MET A 18 7.19 -31.53 8.58
CA MET A 18 8.08 -32.12 7.58
C MET A 18 9.41 -31.38 7.44
N ILE A 19 9.63 -30.39 8.28
CA ILE A 19 10.82 -29.55 8.34
C ILE A 19 11.42 -29.75 9.73
N ASP A 20 12.71 -30.06 9.78
CA ASP A 20 13.42 -30.31 11.04
C ASP A 20 13.97 -29.02 11.66
N ARG A 21 14.36 -28.05 10.82
CA ARG A 21 14.96 -26.79 11.26
C ARG A 21 14.53 -25.64 10.38
N VAL A 22 14.27 -24.50 10.99
CA VAL A 22 14.06 -23.20 10.34
C VAL A 22 15.08 -22.22 10.89
N GLU A 23 15.86 -21.62 10.00
CA GLU A 23 16.80 -20.56 10.34
C GLU A 23 16.27 -19.23 9.82
N ILE A 24 16.15 -18.24 10.69
CA ILE A 24 15.65 -16.92 10.35
C ILE A 24 16.76 -15.91 10.52
N SER A 25 17.21 -15.31 9.41
CA SER A 25 18.16 -14.20 9.41
C SER A 25 17.41 -12.88 9.35
N ILE A 26 17.63 -12.03 10.35
CA ILE A 26 17.04 -10.69 10.39
C ILE A 26 17.98 -9.74 9.65
N ILE A 27 17.56 -9.31 8.46
CA ILE A 27 18.27 -8.33 7.63
C ILE A 27 17.35 -7.13 7.47
N GLU A 28 17.61 -6.04 8.17
CA GLU A 28 16.75 -4.86 8.24
C GLU A 28 16.59 -4.16 6.89
N GLN A 29 17.69 -4.04 6.16
CA GLN A 29 17.70 -3.34 4.87
C GLN A 29 17.18 -4.25 3.75
N GLU A 30 16.32 -3.69 2.89
CA GLU A 30 15.68 -4.44 1.81
C GLU A 30 16.65 -4.94 0.75
N GLN A 31 17.63 -4.13 0.37
CA GLN A 31 18.58 -4.50 -0.69
C GLN A 31 19.48 -5.67 -0.30
N PRO A 32 20.17 -5.70 0.85
CA PRO A 32 20.92 -6.87 1.28
C PRO A 32 20.05 -8.13 1.43
N ARG A 33 18.83 -7.98 1.94
CA ARG A 33 17.87 -9.09 2.06
C ARG A 33 17.49 -9.67 0.71
N TRP A 34 17.24 -8.81 -0.29
CA TRP A 34 16.96 -9.24 -1.65
C TRP A 34 18.15 -9.95 -2.30
N LEU A 35 19.37 -9.40 -2.12
CA LEU A 35 20.58 -10.00 -2.65
C LEU A 35 20.88 -11.37 -2.02
N ALA A 36 20.72 -11.51 -0.71
CA ALA A 36 20.89 -12.80 -0.02
C ALA A 36 19.96 -13.87 -0.62
N PHE A 37 18.69 -13.52 -0.91
CA PHE A 37 17.78 -14.44 -1.58
C PHE A 37 18.23 -14.78 -3.01
N VAL A 38 18.59 -13.80 -3.81
CA VAL A 38 19.02 -14.01 -5.21
C VAL A 38 20.30 -14.84 -5.30
N ASN A 39 21.20 -14.69 -4.31
CA ASN A 39 22.43 -15.46 -4.20
C ASN A 39 22.21 -16.89 -3.67
N GLY A 40 21.00 -17.25 -3.29
CA GLY A 40 20.68 -18.59 -2.76
C GLY A 40 21.06 -18.79 -1.28
N GLU A 41 21.27 -17.70 -0.54
CA GLU A 41 21.58 -17.74 0.90
C GLU A 41 20.31 -17.92 1.75
N ALA A 42 19.13 -17.78 1.14
CA ALA A 42 17.82 -17.96 1.77
C ALA A 42 16.85 -18.67 0.81
N ASP A 43 16.09 -19.63 1.35
CA ASP A 43 15.07 -20.38 0.60
C ASP A 43 13.76 -19.61 0.41
N LEU A 44 13.52 -18.59 1.26
CA LEU A 44 12.29 -17.80 1.26
C LEU A 44 12.60 -16.32 1.43
N ALA A 45 12.14 -15.49 0.49
CA ALA A 45 12.06 -14.05 0.66
C ALA A 45 10.62 -13.66 1.00
N TYR A 46 10.37 -13.34 2.26
CA TYR A 46 9.08 -12.83 2.71
C TYR A 46 9.02 -11.32 2.55
N ARG A 47 7.96 -10.82 1.91
CA ARG A 47 7.76 -9.39 1.62
C ARG A 47 8.93 -8.77 0.86
N VAL A 48 9.08 -9.13 -0.40
CA VAL A 48 10.03 -8.47 -1.30
C VAL A 48 9.70 -6.98 -1.38
N GLY A 49 10.70 -6.12 -1.13
CA GLY A 49 10.51 -4.66 -1.15
C GLY A 49 9.95 -4.16 -2.49
N TYR A 50 9.14 -3.12 -2.43
CA TYR A 50 8.45 -2.58 -3.62
C TYR A 50 9.41 -2.22 -4.75
N GLN A 51 10.60 -1.74 -4.44
CA GLN A 51 11.64 -1.42 -5.43
C GLN A 51 12.18 -2.64 -6.18
N PHE A 52 12.12 -3.84 -5.58
CA PHE A 52 12.60 -5.09 -6.19
C PHE A 52 11.46 -5.94 -6.77
N ALA A 53 10.24 -5.66 -6.39
CA ALA A 53 9.07 -6.42 -6.85
C ALA A 53 8.92 -6.43 -8.39
N PRO A 54 9.14 -5.34 -9.13
CA PRO A 54 9.13 -5.36 -10.60
C PRO A 54 10.24 -6.23 -11.21
N GLN A 55 11.37 -6.37 -10.54
CA GLN A 55 12.47 -7.24 -10.97
C GLN A 55 12.19 -8.71 -10.65
N ALA A 56 11.61 -8.97 -9.47
CA ALA A 56 11.25 -10.32 -9.04
C ALA A 56 10.10 -10.90 -9.86
N MET A 57 9.08 -10.08 -10.11
CA MET A 57 7.85 -10.50 -10.77
C MET A 57 7.35 -9.47 -11.80
N PRO A 58 8.07 -9.28 -12.92
CA PRO A 58 7.61 -8.42 -14.00
C PRO A 58 6.25 -8.88 -14.51
N ASN A 59 5.30 -7.95 -14.66
CA ASN A 59 3.92 -8.24 -15.09
C ASN A 59 3.22 -9.32 -14.25
N GLY A 60 3.59 -9.45 -12.97
CA GLY A 60 2.99 -10.41 -12.03
C GLY A 60 3.45 -11.86 -12.20
N LYS A 61 4.44 -12.13 -13.05
CA LYS A 61 5.05 -13.45 -13.24
C LYS A 61 6.49 -13.45 -12.75
N VAL A 62 6.92 -14.55 -12.16
CA VAL A 62 8.33 -14.68 -11.73
C VAL A 62 9.27 -14.43 -12.89
N ALA A 63 10.31 -13.64 -12.65
CA ALA A 63 11.30 -13.30 -13.67
C ALA A 63 11.95 -14.58 -14.25
N PRO A 64 12.21 -14.64 -15.57
CA PRO A 64 12.68 -15.87 -16.22
C PRO A 64 13.99 -16.45 -15.64
N ASN A 65 14.90 -15.60 -15.17
CA ASN A 65 16.13 -16.02 -14.51
C ASN A 65 15.86 -16.72 -13.18
N LEU A 66 14.92 -16.20 -12.37
CA LEU A 66 14.52 -16.79 -11.10
C LEU A 66 13.71 -18.08 -11.32
N ALA A 67 12.81 -18.08 -12.31
CA ALA A 67 12.05 -19.26 -12.67
C ALA A 67 12.92 -20.45 -13.10
N LYS A 68 14.03 -20.20 -13.84
CA LYS A 68 15.03 -21.21 -14.21
C LYS A 68 15.74 -21.82 -13.00
N GLN A 69 15.82 -21.09 -11.89
CA GLN A 69 16.37 -21.56 -10.60
C GLN A 69 15.31 -22.29 -9.75
N GLY A 70 14.09 -22.46 -10.25
CA GLY A 70 13.01 -23.10 -9.52
C GLY A 70 12.26 -22.21 -8.55
N VAL A 71 12.54 -20.90 -8.56
CA VAL A 71 11.87 -19.92 -7.70
C VAL A 71 10.39 -19.82 -8.06
N ARG A 72 9.53 -19.88 -7.05
CA ARG A 72 8.09 -19.65 -7.14
C ARG A 72 7.74 -18.35 -6.46
N GLY A 73 6.87 -17.56 -7.05
CA GLY A 73 6.42 -16.29 -6.50
C GLY A 73 4.90 -16.23 -6.38
N TYR A 74 4.44 -15.64 -5.29
CA TYR A 74 3.01 -15.43 -5.03
C TYR A 74 2.78 -13.96 -4.70
N ARG A 75 1.71 -13.39 -5.25
CA ARG A 75 1.19 -12.08 -4.84
C ARG A 75 -0.02 -12.31 -3.97
N VAL A 76 0.03 -11.76 -2.78
CA VAL A 76 -1.07 -11.81 -1.82
C VAL A 76 -1.45 -10.38 -1.49
N VAL A 77 -2.75 -10.09 -1.45
CA VAL A 77 -3.23 -8.81 -0.93
C VAL A 77 -3.07 -8.84 0.58
N ASP A 78 -2.25 -7.93 1.08
CA ASP A 78 -2.08 -7.72 2.52
C ASP A 78 -3.20 -6.78 3.00
N PRO A 79 -4.03 -7.17 3.98
CA PRO A 79 -5.04 -6.29 4.56
C PRO A 79 -4.41 -5.26 5.51
N ALA A 80 -3.36 -4.59 5.04
CA ALA A 80 -2.69 -3.49 5.69
C ALA A 80 -2.98 -2.18 4.96
N GLY A 81 -3.27 -1.12 5.69
CA GLY A 81 -3.57 0.20 5.13
C GLY A 81 -2.65 1.27 5.70
N ASN A 82 -2.14 2.13 4.83
CA ASN A 82 -1.51 3.37 5.22
C ASN A 82 -2.52 4.50 5.12
N TYR A 83 -2.57 5.37 6.10
CA TYR A 83 -3.50 6.49 6.14
C TYR A 83 -2.84 7.72 6.76
N TYR A 84 -3.39 8.88 6.43
CA TYR A 84 -3.06 10.15 7.06
C TYR A 84 -4.20 10.52 7.99
N PHE A 85 -3.86 11.15 9.10
CA PHE A 85 -4.83 11.73 10.02
C PHE A 85 -4.38 13.12 10.46
N PHE A 86 -5.33 13.93 10.88
CA PHE A 86 -5.06 15.25 11.37
C PHE A 86 -5.10 15.26 12.90
N ASN A 87 -4.17 15.97 13.53
CA ASN A 87 -4.28 16.26 14.94
C ASN A 87 -5.46 17.22 15.16
N MET A 88 -6.52 16.74 15.78
CA MET A 88 -7.75 17.51 15.96
C MET A 88 -7.64 18.60 17.02
N GLU A 89 -6.55 18.64 17.80
CA GLU A 89 -6.23 19.69 18.77
C GLU A 89 -5.33 20.78 18.17
N ASP A 90 -4.83 20.59 16.95
CA ASP A 90 -3.98 21.57 16.28
C ASP A 90 -4.77 22.85 15.94
N ALA A 91 -4.17 24.01 16.16
CA ALA A 91 -4.83 25.28 15.96
C ALA A 91 -5.18 25.57 14.48
N THR A 92 -4.42 25.01 13.55
CA THR A 92 -4.59 25.24 12.10
C THR A 92 -5.54 24.25 11.48
N VAL A 93 -5.27 22.95 11.62
CA VAL A 93 -6.02 21.89 10.93
C VAL A 93 -7.04 21.19 11.84
N GLY A 94 -6.97 21.38 13.14
CA GLY A 94 -7.87 20.76 14.12
C GLY A 94 -9.21 21.48 14.25
N GLY A 95 -10.05 20.99 15.16
CA GLY A 95 -11.38 21.54 15.43
C GLY A 95 -12.45 21.13 14.42
N TYR A 96 -13.69 21.57 14.70
CA TYR A 96 -14.88 21.13 13.96
C TYR A 96 -15.66 22.29 13.30
N THR A 97 -15.09 23.48 13.25
CA THR A 97 -15.68 24.61 12.52
C THR A 97 -15.69 24.34 11.02
N ALA A 98 -16.62 24.94 10.28
CA ALA A 98 -16.85 24.64 8.87
C ALA A 98 -15.60 24.93 8.00
N ASP A 99 -14.85 25.98 8.31
CA ASP A 99 -13.59 26.35 7.67
C ASP A 99 -12.50 25.29 7.89
N LYS A 100 -12.34 24.80 9.13
CA LYS A 100 -11.37 23.76 9.45
C LYS A 100 -11.72 22.42 8.78
N VAL A 101 -12.99 22.07 8.74
CA VAL A 101 -13.47 20.90 7.99
C VAL A 101 -13.17 21.04 6.50
N ALA A 102 -13.44 22.23 5.93
CA ALA A 102 -13.15 22.54 4.54
C ALA A 102 -11.64 22.45 4.22
N LEU A 103 -10.78 22.96 5.11
CA LEU A 103 -9.33 22.87 4.97
C LEU A 103 -8.87 21.38 4.90
N ARG A 104 -9.31 20.54 5.84
CA ARG A 104 -8.93 19.12 5.82
C ARG A 104 -9.44 18.39 4.58
N ARG A 105 -10.67 18.69 4.12
CA ARG A 105 -11.22 18.16 2.88
C ARG A 105 -10.42 18.62 1.65
N ALA A 106 -10.03 19.87 1.60
CA ALA A 106 -9.21 20.39 0.53
C ALA A 106 -7.82 19.74 0.48
N ILE A 107 -7.18 19.51 1.64
CA ILE A 107 -5.93 18.78 1.73
C ILE A 107 -6.11 17.35 1.19
N ALA A 108 -7.16 16.65 1.59
CA ALA A 108 -7.44 15.29 1.11
C ALA A 108 -7.67 15.25 -0.42
N LEU A 109 -8.43 16.17 -0.97
CA LEU A 109 -8.66 16.31 -2.41
C LEU A 109 -7.40 16.68 -3.21
N GLY A 110 -6.45 17.36 -2.57
CA GLY A 110 -5.16 17.73 -3.16
C GLY A 110 -4.13 16.60 -3.20
N MET A 111 -4.39 15.47 -2.55
CA MET A 111 -3.46 14.34 -2.48
C MET A 111 -3.65 13.40 -3.67
N ASP A 112 -2.66 13.35 -4.55
CA ASP A 112 -2.61 12.38 -5.64
C ASP A 112 -2.15 11.00 -5.14
N THR A 113 -3.10 10.27 -4.54
CA THR A 113 -2.85 8.92 -4.02
C THR A 113 -2.42 7.95 -5.11
N ARG A 114 -2.86 8.14 -6.37
CA ARG A 114 -2.44 7.29 -7.49
C ARG A 114 -0.97 7.46 -7.76
N ASN A 115 -0.48 8.70 -7.81
CA ASN A 115 0.93 8.99 -8.01
C ASN A 115 1.79 8.42 -6.86
N VAL A 116 1.32 8.52 -5.62
CA VAL A 116 1.99 7.88 -4.46
C VAL A 116 2.07 6.36 -4.64
N ILE A 117 0.99 5.70 -5.09
CA ILE A 117 0.98 4.26 -5.34
C ILE A 117 2.00 3.90 -6.42
N ASP A 118 2.01 4.62 -7.53
CA ASP A 118 2.89 4.32 -8.65
C ASP A 118 4.37 4.54 -8.29
N TYR A 119 4.66 5.60 -7.55
CA TYR A 119 6.02 5.98 -7.21
C TYR A 119 6.61 5.23 -6.01
N ALA A 120 5.87 5.18 -4.90
CA ALA A 120 6.37 4.60 -3.65
C ALA A 120 6.11 3.09 -3.53
N TYR A 121 5.07 2.60 -4.19
CA TYR A 121 4.66 1.19 -4.10
C TYR A 121 4.80 0.43 -5.41
N SER A 122 5.44 1.02 -6.41
CA SER A 122 5.61 0.42 -7.76
C SER A 122 4.29 -0.13 -8.34
N GLY A 123 3.18 0.58 -8.12
CA GLY A 123 1.84 0.16 -8.55
C GLY A 123 1.25 -1.02 -7.78
N LEU A 124 1.86 -1.46 -6.68
CA LEU A 124 1.46 -2.67 -5.93
C LEU A 124 0.48 -2.39 -4.78
N ALA A 125 -0.11 -1.21 -4.73
CA ALA A 125 -1.15 -0.88 -3.77
C ALA A 125 -2.44 -0.45 -4.47
N THR A 126 -3.51 -0.29 -3.71
CA THR A 126 -4.80 0.19 -4.20
C THR A 126 -5.27 1.38 -3.37
N VAL A 127 -5.99 2.32 -4.00
CA VAL A 127 -6.60 3.43 -3.29
C VAL A 127 -7.66 2.91 -2.33
N SER A 128 -7.48 3.16 -1.03
CA SER A 128 -8.47 2.83 -0.03
C SER A 128 -9.64 3.82 -0.05
N GLN A 129 -10.85 3.31 0.10
CA GLN A 129 -12.08 4.10 0.20
C GLN A 129 -12.58 4.24 1.64
N GLY A 130 -11.78 3.81 2.61
CA GLY A 130 -12.11 3.86 4.03
C GLY A 130 -11.26 2.89 4.86
N PRO A 131 -11.54 2.76 6.14
CA PRO A 131 -10.75 1.92 7.05
C PRO A 131 -10.98 0.42 6.85
N THR A 132 -12.07 0.04 6.19
CA THR A 132 -12.36 -1.38 5.90
C THR A 132 -11.64 -1.78 4.63
N LEU A 133 -10.68 -2.70 4.75
CA LEU A 133 -9.77 -3.10 3.68
C LEU A 133 -10.31 -4.31 2.91
N PRO A 134 -9.85 -4.53 1.66
CA PRO A 134 -10.20 -5.73 0.91
C PRO A 134 -9.97 -7.01 1.71
N TYR A 135 -10.84 -7.99 1.52
CA TYR A 135 -10.83 -9.29 2.22
C TYR A 135 -11.07 -9.24 3.73
N THR A 136 -11.49 -8.09 4.28
CA THR A 136 -11.95 -7.98 5.67
C THR A 136 -13.48 -7.94 5.75
N THR A 137 -14.03 -8.36 6.89
CA THR A 137 -15.48 -8.34 7.12
C THR A 137 -16.03 -6.91 6.99
N GLY A 138 -17.09 -6.74 6.22
CA GLY A 138 -17.72 -5.43 5.98
C GLY A 138 -17.08 -4.61 4.86
N TYR A 139 -16.12 -5.17 4.11
CA TYR A 139 -15.60 -4.51 2.93
C TYR A 139 -16.65 -4.43 1.82
N ASP A 140 -16.81 -3.23 1.27
CA ASP A 140 -17.66 -2.96 0.11
C ASP A 140 -16.83 -2.41 -1.05
N ALA A 141 -16.64 -3.21 -2.08
CA ALA A 141 -15.88 -2.85 -3.26
C ALA A 141 -16.52 -1.74 -4.12
N THR A 142 -17.81 -1.47 -3.91
CA THR A 142 -18.56 -0.42 -4.64
C THR A 142 -18.49 0.94 -3.96
N ARG A 143 -18.09 0.98 -2.70
CA ARG A 143 -17.98 2.21 -1.92
C ARG A 143 -17.02 3.20 -2.59
N ARG A 144 -17.44 4.45 -2.66
CA ARG A 144 -16.63 5.59 -3.11
C ARG A 144 -16.72 6.70 -2.09
N THR A 145 -15.58 7.29 -1.77
CA THR A 145 -15.47 8.38 -0.80
C THR A 145 -14.61 9.51 -1.37
N GLU A 146 -14.76 10.68 -0.81
CA GLU A 146 -13.95 11.85 -1.15
C GLU A 146 -12.45 11.62 -0.88
N PHE A 147 -12.11 10.83 0.12
CA PHE A 147 -10.73 10.49 0.48
C PHE A 147 -9.97 9.70 -0.60
N GLY A 148 -10.68 9.00 -1.46
CA GLY A 148 -10.09 8.29 -2.60
C GLY A 148 -10.08 9.11 -3.90
N THR A 149 -10.45 10.39 -3.85
CA THR A 149 -10.60 11.26 -5.02
C THR A 149 -9.48 12.30 -5.03
N TYR A 150 -8.75 12.40 -6.14
CA TYR A 150 -7.83 13.50 -6.41
C TYR A 150 -8.53 14.53 -7.28
N ASP A 151 -8.77 15.74 -6.74
CA ASP A 151 -9.44 16.83 -7.42
C ASP A 151 -8.89 18.20 -6.91
N PRO A 152 -7.73 18.62 -7.41
CA PRO A 152 -7.12 19.87 -6.97
C PRO A 152 -7.94 21.10 -7.34
N ALA A 153 -8.75 21.05 -8.39
CA ALA A 153 -9.62 22.16 -8.78
C ALA A 153 -10.71 22.39 -7.72
N ARG A 154 -11.35 21.29 -7.30
CA ARG A 154 -12.34 21.32 -6.23
C ARG A 154 -11.72 21.67 -4.88
N ALA A 155 -10.49 21.22 -4.61
CA ALA A 155 -9.76 21.61 -3.41
C ALA A 155 -9.55 23.14 -3.34
N LYS A 156 -9.12 23.74 -4.44
CA LYS A 156 -8.95 25.20 -4.54
C LYS A 156 -10.26 25.94 -4.34
N ALA A 157 -11.31 25.54 -5.04
CA ALA A 157 -12.63 26.16 -4.93
C ALA A 157 -13.18 26.07 -3.49
N LEU A 158 -12.94 24.97 -2.81
CA LEU A 158 -13.35 24.78 -1.42
C LEU A 158 -12.59 25.74 -0.48
N LEU A 159 -11.29 25.90 -0.68
CA LEU A 159 -10.48 26.84 0.08
C LEU A 159 -10.94 28.29 -0.15
N ASP A 160 -11.18 28.69 -1.41
CA ASP A 160 -11.69 30.02 -1.75
C ASP A 160 -13.03 30.32 -1.07
N LEU A 161 -13.96 29.35 -1.09
CA LEU A 161 -15.28 29.48 -0.48
C LEU A 161 -15.22 29.74 1.03
N TYR A 162 -14.22 29.21 1.71
CA TYR A 162 -14.04 29.34 3.15
C TYR A 162 -12.99 30.38 3.57
N GLY A 163 -12.56 31.23 2.62
CA GLY A 163 -11.75 32.41 2.88
C GLY A 163 -10.24 32.14 2.99
N TYR A 164 -9.77 30.97 2.64
CA TYR A 164 -8.34 30.68 2.48
C TYR A 164 -7.88 31.17 1.11
N VAL A 165 -7.56 32.46 1.01
CA VAL A 165 -7.18 33.13 -0.24
C VAL A 165 -5.85 33.86 -0.03
N ASP A 166 -5.07 33.98 -1.09
CA ASP A 166 -3.86 34.80 -1.10
C ASP A 166 -4.28 36.27 -1.11
N ARG A 167 -4.11 36.96 0.02
CA ARG A 167 -4.49 38.37 0.18
C ARG A 167 -3.36 39.35 -0.11
N ASN A 168 -2.13 38.89 0.01
CA ASN A 168 -0.94 39.71 -0.13
C ASN A 168 -0.21 39.50 -1.47
N GLY A 169 -0.62 38.53 -2.27
CA GLY A 169 -0.06 38.24 -3.59
C GLY A 169 1.29 37.51 -3.57
N ASP A 170 1.61 36.81 -2.46
CA ASP A 170 2.86 36.08 -2.33
C ASP A 170 2.81 34.64 -2.89
N GLY A 171 1.65 34.23 -3.38
CA GLY A 171 1.41 32.91 -3.94
C GLY A 171 0.96 31.86 -2.93
N TRP A 172 0.86 32.21 -1.64
CA TRP A 172 0.37 31.34 -0.58
C TRP A 172 -1.01 31.78 -0.11
N ARG A 173 -1.77 30.85 0.42
CA ARG A 173 -3.09 31.16 0.96
C ARG A 173 -2.99 31.56 2.43
N ASP A 174 -3.60 32.65 2.77
CA ASP A 174 -3.71 33.13 4.15
C ASP A 174 -4.85 32.43 4.90
N MET A 175 -4.73 32.38 6.24
CA MET A 175 -5.75 31.90 7.14
C MET A 175 -6.58 33.05 7.74
#